data_16ca9c03574d4a34fc2aeb4cc1b7c800
#
_entry.id   16ca9c03574d4a34fc2aeb4cc1b7c800
#
_cell.length_a   1.000
_cell.length_b   1.000
_cell.length_c   1.000
_cell.angle_alpha   90.00
_cell.angle_beta   90.00
_cell.angle_gamma   90.00
#
_symmetry.space_group_name_H-M   'P 1'
#
loop_
_entity.id
_entity.type
_entity.pdbx_description
1 polymer ?
#
loop_
_entity_poly.entity_id
_entity_poly.type
_entity_poly.pdbx_seq_one_letter_code
_entity_poly.pdbx_strand_id
1 'polypeptide(L)'
;MQHPKKGIDARLRAAADLVLEALEGVEKPVVADVGCDHGYLTAYLLRQRMDLRVIASDISAASLRKAELLLDPGIYGDRVRFCVADGLDALAGERVDAIVMAGMGGRLILQMLQAGREQIGEAALILQANTDIPLLRATLPELGFRILAERYAEAAGRQYALLLAGAGTQSTPGLRDAFLGMPGAATHVPGRERYLRAMRQKRMGEMQKASLRHSSRGLDRLADIRRETDWIAEELEMKQINVGELVSLIDTLAPFETAEEWDNVGLLLGSAKASVSRVLIALDVTAAVLEEATQLECQAIVSHHPFLFHAARRITDSDREGALMLEMARRGITHIAAHTNLDKAPGGMNDALLAALDLQGRGEGFLRVAVLPEGMTFGQLCERTAQRLQAEIRTYGAPDTPVHALGCCSGAGAEEYRAAMAQGADCFLTGEVRHNVALDALHDGCLVIEAGHFETERPGCEALRASLQKAADELQYNVIFFASDADALERGTMRRA
;
A
#
# COMPACT_ATOMS: atom_id res chain seq x y z
N MET A 1 -37.02 -19.36 11.71
CA MET A 1 -35.54 -19.33 11.62
C MET A 1 -35.14 -18.19 10.74
N GLN A 2 -34.41 -17.19 11.24
CA GLN A 2 -33.99 -16.04 10.48
C GLN A 2 -32.84 -16.47 9.56
N HIS A 3 -33.06 -16.45 8.24
CA HIS A 3 -32.00 -16.61 7.25
C HIS A 3 -31.00 -15.47 7.42
N PRO A 4 -29.68 -15.72 7.44
CA PRO A 4 -28.70 -14.65 7.49
C PRO A 4 -28.84 -13.78 6.24
N LYS A 5 -29.19 -12.50 6.43
CA LYS A 5 -29.28 -11.45 5.39
C LYS A 5 -27.89 -11.02 4.87
N LYS A 6 -26.88 -11.87 4.90
CA LYS A 6 -25.60 -11.58 4.22
C LYS A 6 -25.68 -12.12 2.80
N GLY A 7 -25.90 -11.23 1.84
CA GLY A 7 -25.66 -11.54 0.42
C GLY A 7 -24.21 -11.97 0.22
N ILE A 8 -23.95 -12.72 -0.85
CA ILE A 8 -22.56 -13.06 -1.26
C ILE A 8 -21.76 -11.77 -1.52
N ASP A 9 -20.46 -11.82 -1.29
CA ASP A 9 -19.56 -10.71 -1.61
C ASP A 9 -19.47 -10.46 -3.13
N ALA A 10 -18.93 -9.31 -3.52
CA ALA A 10 -18.86 -8.94 -4.94
C ALA A 10 -17.97 -9.89 -5.76
N ARG A 11 -16.96 -10.54 -5.16
CA ARG A 11 -16.09 -11.53 -5.78
C ARG A 11 -16.88 -12.80 -6.16
N LEU A 12 -17.64 -13.36 -5.21
CA LEU A 12 -18.48 -14.52 -5.47
C LEU A 12 -19.64 -14.20 -6.43
N ARG A 13 -20.16 -12.96 -6.38
CA ARG A 13 -21.16 -12.51 -7.34
C ARG A 13 -20.59 -12.47 -8.74
N ALA A 14 -19.40 -11.91 -8.94
CA ALA A 14 -18.74 -11.90 -10.23
C ALA A 14 -18.45 -13.33 -10.76
N ALA A 15 -18.11 -14.28 -9.88
CA ALA A 15 -17.98 -15.69 -10.25
C ALA A 15 -19.33 -16.28 -10.69
N ALA A 16 -20.41 -16.01 -9.95
CA ALA A 16 -21.75 -16.46 -10.32
C ALA A 16 -22.23 -15.87 -11.66
N ASP A 17 -21.95 -14.60 -11.92
CA ASP A 17 -22.30 -13.94 -13.18
C ASP A 17 -21.59 -14.63 -14.36
N LEU A 18 -20.30 -14.98 -14.23
CA LEU A 18 -19.56 -15.74 -15.23
C LEU A 18 -20.11 -17.16 -15.43
N VAL A 19 -20.55 -17.83 -14.34
CA VAL A 19 -21.24 -19.12 -14.46
C VAL A 19 -22.52 -18.99 -15.28
N LEU A 20 -23.35 -18.02 -14.94
CA LEU A 20 -24.65 -17.82 -15.64
C LEU A 20 -24.44 -17.44 -17.11
N GLU A 21 -23.42 -16.62 -17.41
CA GLU A 21 -23.01 -16.28 -18.78
C GLU A 21 -22.57 -17.54 -19.56
N ALA A 22 -21.72 -18.39 -18.96
CA ALA A 22 -21.25 -19.60 -19.58
C ALA A 22 -22.35 -20.65 -19.83
N LEU A 23 -23.44 -20.60 -19.07
CA LEU A 23 -24.58 -21.51 -19.15
C LEU A 23 -25.74 -20.94 -19.97
N GLU A 24 -25.56 -19.83 -20.67
CA GLU A 24 -26.61 -19.27 -21.51
C GLU A 24 -27.01 -20.25 -22.63
N GLY A 25 -28.29 -20.56 -22.74
CA GLY A 25 -28.82 -21.54 -23.72
C GLY A 25 -28.65 -23.02 -23.34
N VAL A 26 -28.02 -23.34 -22.21
CA VAL A 26 -27.87 -24.74 -21.71
C VAL A 26 -29.11 -25.11 -20.90
N GLU A 27 -29.82 -26.18 -21.25
CA GLU A 27 -30.94 -26.70 -20.49
C GLU A 27 -30.47 -27.67 -19.38
N LYS A 28 -31.03 -27.52 -18.17
CA LYS A 28 -30.76 -28.36 -17.00
C LYS A 28 -29.23 -28.50 -16.70
N PRO A 29 -28.50 -27.38 -16.63
CA PRO A 29 -27.06 -27.41 -16.51
C PRO A 29 -26.60 -27.98 -15.17
N VAL A 30 -25.39 -28.55 -15.20
CA VAL A 30 -24.69 -29.08 -14.02
C VAL A 30 -23.42 -28.26 -13.80
N VAL A 31 -23.28 -27.68 -12.62
CA VAL A 31 -22.11 -26.88 -12.20
C VAL A 31 -21.36 -27.63 -11.10
N ALA A 32 -20.05 -27.66 -11.19
CA ALA A 32 -19.19 -28.07 -10.08
C ALA A 32 -18.65 -26.85 -9.32
N ASP A 33 -18.89 -26.76 -8.03
CA ASP A 33 -18.31 -25.77 -7.12
C ASP A 33 -17.20 -26.47 -6.31
N VAL A 34 -15.96 -26.36 -6.80
CA VAL A 34 -14.79 -27.06 -6.26
C VAL A 34 -14.10 -26.21 -5.20
N GLY A 35 -14.01 -26.70 -3.96
CA GLY A 35 -13.61 -25.92 -2.80
C GLY A 35 -14.73 -24.98 -2.36
N CYS A 36 -15.95 -25.51 -2.26
CA CYS A 36 -17.17 -24.73 -2.02
C CYS A 36 -17.22 -24.08 -0.62
N ASP A 37 -16.33 -24.47 0.31
CA ASP A 37 -16.23 -23.99 1.68
C ASP A 37 -17.61 -24.00 2.38
N HIS A 38 -18.20 -22.85 2.63
CA HIS A 38 -19.51 -22.70 3.30
C HIS A 38 -20.71 -22.80 2.33
N GLY A 39 -20.49 -23.02 1.03
CA GLY A 39 -21.55 -23.17 0.01
C GLY A 39 -22.32 -21.91 -0.37
N TYR A 40 -21.78 -20.72 -0.08
CA TYR A 40 -22.46 -19.45 -0.40
C TYR A 40 -22.66 -19.23 -1.90
N LEU A 41 -21.67 -19.58 -2.72
CA LEU A 41 -21.76 -19.51 -4.18
C LEU A 41 -22.83 -20.49 -4.71
N THR A 42 -22.76 -21.74 -4.28
CA THR A 42 -23.75 -22.78 -4.60
C THR A 42 -25.16 -22.33 -4.24
N ALA A 43 -25.38 -21.80 -3.02
CA ALA A 43 -26.68 -21.29 -2.59
C ALA A 43 -27.18 -20.14 -3.47
N TYR A 44 -26.29 -19.26 -3.89
CA TYR A 44 -26.66 -18.14 -4.77
C TYR A 44 -27.07 -18.65 -6.14
N LEU A 45 -26.27 -19.50 -6.79
CA LEU A 45 -26.54 -20.06 -8.11
C LEU A 45 -27.87 -20.80 -8.18
N LEU A 46 -28.17 -21.67 -7.20
CA LEU A 46 -29.42 -22.43 -7.10
C LEU A 46 -30.67 -21.54 -6.95
N ARG A 47 -30.52 -20.34 -6.41
CA ARG A 47 -31.60 -19.34 -6.33
C ARG A 47 -31.79 -18.56 -7.64
N GLN A 48 -30.73 -18.34 -8.38
CA GLN A 48 -30.78 -17.60 -9.65
C GLN A 48 -31.38 -18.45 -10.78
N ARG A 49 -31.19 -19.80 -10.73
CA ARG A 49 -31.61 -20.69 -11.81
C ARG A 49 -32.22 -22.00 -11.26
N MET A 50 -33.50 -22.19 -11.54
CA MET A 50 -34.29 -23.26 -10.94
C MET A 50 -34.00 -24.65 -11.52
N ASP A 51 -33.54 -24.75 -12.79
CA ASP A 51 -33.19 -25.98 -13.49
C ASP A 51 -31.74 -26.41 -13.27
N LEU A 52 -30.95 -25.58 -12.52
CA LEU A 52 -29.54 -25.81 -12.21
C LEU A 52 -29.37 -26.91 -11.17
N ARG A 53 -28.40 -27.80 -11.42
CA ARG A 53 -27.86 -28.75 -10.46
C ARG A 53 -26.41 -28.38 -10.11
N VAL A 54 -26.00 -28.57 -8.85
CA VAL A 54 -24.64 -28.26 -8.39
C VAL A 54 -24.03 -29.47 -7.70
N ILE A 55 -22.78 -29.79 -8.05
CA ILE A 55 -21.91 -30.68 -7.33
C ILE A 55 -20.99 -29.79 -6.48
N ALA A 56 -21.26 -29.72 -5.18
CA ALA A 56 -20.47 -28.94 -4.23
C ALA A 56 -19.43 -29.86 -3.56
N SER A 57 -18.16 -29.58 -3.78
CA SER A 57 -17.08 -30.40 -3.22
C SER A 57 -16.10 -29.56 -2.42
N ASP A 58 -15.52 -30.19 -1.40
CA ASP A 58 -14.42 -29.64 -0.60
C ASP A 58 -13.58 -30.79 -0.03
N ILE A 59 -12.27 -30.58 0.12
CA ILE A 59 -11.38 -31.53 0.76
C ILE A 59 -11.66 -31.63 2.26
N SER A 60 -12.21 -30.56 2.85
CA SER A 60 -12.57 -30.46 4.27
C SER A 60 -14.01 -30.90 4.52
N ALA A 61 -14.19 -32.08 5.11
CA ALA A 61 -15.50 -32.53 5.57
C ALA A 61 -16.16 -31.56 6.56
N ALA A 62 -15.37 -30.75 7.29
CA ALA A 62 -15.90 -29.75 8.22
C ALA A 62 -16.48 -28.52 7.49
N SER A 63 -15.83 -28.08 6.41
CA SER A 63 -16.36 -27.02 5.53
C SER A 63 -17.63 -27.49 4.84
N LEU A 64 -17.61 -28.70 4.28
CA LEU A 64 -18.76 -29.27 3.56
C LEU A 64 -20.00 -29.38 4.46
N ARG A 65 -19.84 -29.80 5.73
CA ARG A 65 -20.96 -29.80 6.70
C ARG A 65 -21.61 -28.43 6.89
N LYS A 66 -20.84 -27.35 6.81
CA LYS A 66 -21.41 -26.00 6.91
C LYS A 66 -22.23 -25.66 5.65
N ALA A 67 -21.75 -26.10 4.49
CA ALA A 67 -22.48 -25.96 3.23
C ALA A 67 -23.79 -26.78 3.25
N GLU A 68 -23.77 -28.02 3.76
CA GLU A 68 -24.97 -28.86 3.95
C GLU A 68 -26.01 -28.19 4.87
N LEU A 69 -25.55 -27.54 5.95
CA LEU A 69 -26.44 -26.80 6.85
C LEU A 69 -27.06 -25.54 6.20
N LEU A 70 -26.31 -24.89 5.30
CA LEU A 70 -26.80 -23.72 4.56
C LEU A 70 -27.79 -24.13 3.45
N LEU A 71 -27.54 -25.25 2.80
CA LEU A 71 -28.25 -25.77 1.63
C LEU A 71 -29.20 -26.92 2.02
N ASP A 72 -30.17 -26.62 2.89
CA ASP A 72 -31.15 -27.58 3.43
C ASP A 72 -31.73 -28.47 2.31
N PRO A 73 -31.53 -29.79 2.38
CA PRO A 73 -32.08 -30.74 1.39
C PRO A 73 -33.60 -30.64 1.22
N GLY A 74 -34.34 -30.18 2.27
CA GLY A 74 -35.78 -29.91 2.19
C GLY A 74 -36.16 -28.77 1.24
N ILE A 75 -35.22 -27.85 0.96
CA ILE A 75 -35.43 -26.70 0.09
C ILE A 75 -34.88 -26.96 -1.33
N TYR A 76 -33.69 -27.54 -1.41
CA TYR A 76 -32.96 -27.69 -2.68
C TYR A 76 -33.11 -29.08 -3.30
N GLY A 77 -33.50 -30.11 -2.50
CA GLY A 77 -33.72 -31.47 -2.96
C GLY A 77 -32.49 -32.07 -3.67
N ASP A 78 -32.74 -32.76 -4.76
CA ASP A 78 -31.69 -33.39 -5.58
C ASP A 78 -30.89 -32.42 -6.44
N ARG A 79 -31.12 -31.11 -6.31
CA ARG A 79 -30.39 -30.09 -7.09
C ARG A 79 -28.97 -29.83 -6.56
N VAL A 80 -28.62 -30.29 -5.37
CA VAL A 80 -27.29 -30.20 -4.83
C VAL A 80 -26.78 -31.55 -4.38
N ARG A 81 -25.57 -31.93 -4.80
CA ARG A 81 -24.85 -33.10 -4.32
C ARG A 81 -23.58 -32.65 -3.62
N PHE A 82 -23.36 -33.12 -2.42
CA PHE A 82 -22.16 -32.85 -1.64
C PHE A 82 -21.14 -33.99 -1.77
N CYS A 83 -19.86 -33.65 -1.92
CA CYS A 83 -18.81 -34.62 -2.08
C CYS A 83 -17.52 -34.18 -1.37
N VAL A 84 -17.02 -34.97 -0.41
CA VAL A 84 -15.69 -34.78 0.15
C VAL A 84 -14.69 -35.38 -0.83
N ALA A 85 -13.93 -34.53 -1.54
CA ALA A 85 -12.99 -34.98 -2.58
C ALA A 85 -11.83 -33.98 -2.72
N ASP A 86 -10.71 -34.45 -3.24
CA ASP A 86 -9.57 -33.58 -3.59
C ASP A 86 -9.72 -33.11 -5.05
N GLY A 87 -9.75 -31.80 -5.23
CA GLY A 87 -9.82 -31.16 -6.52
C GLY A 87 -10.96 -31.69 -7.40
N LEU A 88 -10.64 -32.19 -8.59
CA LEU A 88 -11.61 -32.64 -9.60
C LEU A 88 -12.05 -34.10 -9.45
N ASP A 89 -11.55 -34.85 -8.46
CA ASP A 89 -11.96 -36.26 -8.21
C ASP A 89 -13.46 -36.38 -7.94
N ALA A 90 -14.10 -35.30 -7.42
CA ALA A 90 -15.55 -35.22 -7.25
C ALA A 90 -16.36 -35.38 -8.55
N LEU A 91 -15.72 -35.24 -9.71
CA LEU A 91 -16.31 -35.24 -11.03
C LEU A 91 -16.11 -36.57 -11.78
N ALA A 92 -15.50 -37.57 -11.15
CA ALA A 92 -15.26 -38.86 -11.80
C ALA A 92 -16.58 -39.51 -12.25
N GLY A 93 -16.71 -39.68 -13.56
CA GLY A 93 -17.92 -40.23 -14.19
C GLY A 93 -19.11 -39.28 -14.33
N GLU A 94 -18.94 -38.04 -13.98
CA GLU A 94 -19.96 -36.97 -14.11
C GLU A 94 -19.70 -36.09 -15.34
N ARG A 95 -20.77 -35.61 -15.97
CA ARG A 95 -20.68 -34.57 -16.98
C ARG A 95 -21.15 -33.28 -16.36
N VAL A 96 -20.29 -32.26 -16.44
CA VAL A 96 -20.59 -30.91 -15.96
C VAL A 96 -20.45 -29.91 -17.09
N ASP A 97 -21.24 -28.82 -17.05
CA ASP A 97 -21.23 -27.76 -18.04
C ASP A 97 -20.32 -26.59 -17.63
N ALA A 98 -20.13 -26.41 -16.31
CA ALA A 98 -19.18 -25.42 -15.78
C ALA A 98 -18.52 -25.91 -14.47
N ILE A 99 -17.28 -25.49 -14.28
CA ILE A 99 -16.49 -25.79 -13.07
C ILE A 99 -16.01 -24.45 -12.48
N VAL A 100 -16.31 -24.24 -11.22
CA VAL A 100 -15.82 -23.07 -10.46
C VAL A 100 -14.71 -23.47 -9.50
N MET A 101 -13.59 -22.75 -9.55
CA MET A 101 -12.50 -22.85 -8.59
C MET A 101 -12.20 -21.43 -8.08
N ALA A 102 -12.62 -21.10 -6.87
CA ALA A 102 -12.51 -19.74 -6.33
C ALA A 102 -11.88 -19.73 -4.93
N GLY A 103 -11.08 -18.69 -4.64
CA GLY A 103 -10.48 -18.51 -3.31
C GLY A 103 -9.18 -19.26 -3.08
N MET A 104 -8.56 -19.80 -4.12
CA MET A 104 -7.35 -20.63 -4.07
C MET A 104 -6.13 -19.89 -4.64
N GLY A 105 -4.92 -20.47 -4.47
CA GLY A 105 -3.71 -20.03 -5.18
C GLY A 105 -3.72 -20.50 -6.65
N GLY A 106 -3.21 -19.66 -7.58
CA GLY A 106 -3.18 -20.00 -9.00
C GLY A 106 -2.40 -21.27 -9.31
N ARG A 107 -1.32 -21.55 -8.59
CA ARG A 107 -0.54 -22.79 -8.73
C ARG A 107 -1.38 -24.03 -8.36
N LEU A 108 -2.18 -23.95 -7.30
CA LEU A 108 -3.06 -25.04 -6.89
C LEU A 108 -4.14 -25.30 -7.94
N ILE A 109 -4.74 -24.23 -8.47
CA ILE A 109 -5.71 -24.34 -9.57
C ILE A 109 -5.08 -25.07 -10.77
N LEU A 110 -3.88 -24.65 -11.19
CA LEU A 110 -3.17 -25.30 -12.30
C LEU A 110 -2.88 -26.79 -12.04
N GLN A 111 -2.46 -27.15 -10.83
CA GLN A 111 -2.24 -28.55 -10.45
C GLN A 111 -3.53 -29.37 -10.57
N MET A 112 -4.66 -28.84 -10.08
CA MET A 112 -5.96 -29.52 -10.20
C MET A 112 -6.40 -29.65 -11.66
N LEU A 113 -6.22 -28.61 -12.49
CA LEU A 113 -6.55 -28.66 -13.92
C LEU A 113 -5.69 -29.67 -14.69
N GLN A 114 -4.41 -29.79 -14.33
CA GLN A 114 -3.50 -30.79 -14.93
C GLN A 114 -3.87 -32.22 -14.51
N ALA A 115 -4.11 -32.43 -13.22
CA ALA A 115 -4.46 -33.77 -12.69
C ALA A 115 -5.85 -34.24 -13.17
N GLY A 116 -6.83 -33.32 -13.23
CA GLY A 116 -8.22 -33.64 -13.59
C GLY A 116 -8.58 -33.33 -15.04
N ARG A 117 -7.63 -33.34 -15.99
CA ARG A 117 -7.87 -32.89 -17.37
C ARG A 117 -8.99 -33.69 -18.07
N GLU A 118 -9.09 -34.98 -17.80
CA GLU A 118 -10.12 -35.85 -18.38
C GLU A 118 -11.52 -35.57 -17.83
N GLN A 119 -11.62 -35.17 -16.56
CA GLN A 119 -12.90 -34.85 -15.90
C GLN A 119 -13.46 -33.54 -16.34
N ILE A 120 -12.63 -32.59 -16.84
CA ILE A 120 -13.06 -31.26 -17.28
C ILE A 120 -13.88 -31.37 -18.58
N GLY A 121 -13.47 -32.17 -19.54
CA GLY A 121 -14.13 -32.31 -20.84
C GLY A 121 -14.26 -30.94 -21.55
N GLU A 122 -15.48 -30.60 -21.93
CA GLU A 122 -15.85 -29.32 -22.59
C GLU A 122 -16.40 -28.28 -21.61
N ALA A 123 -16.35 -28.54 -20.30
CA ALA A 123 -16.90 -27.63 -19.28
C ALA A 123 -16.23 -26.25 -19.32
N ALA A 124 -17.01 -25.21 -19.12
CA ALA A 124 -16.48 -23.86 -18.90
C ALA A 124 -15.78 -23.79 -17.53
N LEU A 125 -14.65 -23.12 -17.48
CA LEU A 125 -13.87 -22.92 -16.27
C LEU A 125 -14.04 -21.50 -15.75
N ILE A 126 -14.50 -21.34 -14.52
CA ILE A 126 -14.59 -20.06 -13.83
C ILE A 126 -13.55 -20.06 -12.70
N LEU A 127 -12.47 -19.31 -12.90
CA LEU A 127 -11.27 -19.38 -12.08
C LEU A 127 -11.04 -18.05 -11.36
N GLN A 128 -10.98 -18.09 -10.04
CA GLN A 128 -10.59 -16.94 -9.22
C GLN A 128 -9.42 -17.32 -8.33
N ALA A 129 -8.24 -16.84 -8.68
CA ALA A 129 -7.04 -17.09 -7.90
C ALA A 129 -6.71 -15.88 -7.00
N ASN A 130 -6.26 -16.18 -5.77
CA ASN A 130 -5.78 -15.16 -4.82
C ASN A 130 -4.35 -14.72 -5.12
N THR A 131 -3.58 -15.57 -5.80
CA THR A 131 -2.18 -15.36 -6.20
C THR A 131 -1.94 -15.94 -7.59
N ASP A 132 -0.80 -15.61 -8.19
CA ASP A 132 -0.29 -16.21 -9.44
C ASP A 132 -1.22 -16.10 -10.67
N ILE A 133 -2.05 -15.04 -10.74
CA ILE A 133 -2.93 -14.79 -11.91
C ILE A 133 -2.12 -14.73 -13.23
N PRO A 134 -0.96 -14.05 -13.32
CA PRO A 134 -0.18 -14.06 -14.57
C PRO A 134 0.26 -15.47 -14.99
N LEU A 135 0.64 -16.31 -14.04
CA LEU A 135 0.99 -17.69 -14.32
C LEU A 135 -0.23 -18.48 -14.85
N LEU A 136 -1.39 -18.27 -14.22
CA LEU A 136 -2.64 -18.93 -14.65
C LEU A 136 -2.99 -18.56 -16.10
N ARG A 137 -2.91 -17.26 -16.47
CA ARG A 137 -3.14 -16.81 -17.84
C ARG A 137 -2.15 -17.39 -18.84
N ALA A 138 -0.87 -17.48 -18.46
CA ALA A 138 0.17 -18.02 -19.34
C ALA A 138 0.02 -19.53 -19.57
N THR A 139 -0.40 -20.31 -18.55
CA THR A 139 -0.42 -21.76 -18.63
C THR A 139 -1.74 -22.34 -19.18
N LEU A 140 -2.87 -21.65 -19.04
CA LEU A 140 -4.16 -22.13 -19.57
C LEU A 140 -4.11 -22.50 -21.07
N PRO A 141 -3.49 -21.71 -21.96
CA PRO A 141 -3.34 -22.08 -23.38
C PRO A 141 -2.53 -23.36 -23.59
N GLU A 142 -1.48 -23.59 -22.78
CA GLU A 142 -0.66 -24.81 -22.84
C GLU A 142 -1.44 -26.05 -22.44
N LEU A 143 -2.46 -25.89 -21.59
CA LEU A 143 -3.38 -26.93 -21.17
C LEU A 143 -4.54 -27.15 -22.14
N GLY A 144 -4.58 -26.41 -23.27
CA GLY A 144 -5.65 -26.51 -24.28
C GLY A 144 -6.92 -25.74 -23.88
N PHE A 145 -6.79 -24.69 -23.07
CA PHE A 145 -7.90 -23.80 -22.74
C PHE A 145 -7.71 -22.40 -23.35
N ARG A 146 -8.81 -21.79 -23.72
CA ARG A 146 -8.87 -20.41 -24.21
C ARG A 146 -9.55 -19.52 -23.17
N ILE A 147 -8.95 -18.39 -22.83
CA ILE A 147 -9.56 -17.37 -21.96
C ILE A 147 -10.61 -16.60 -22.80
N LEU A 148 -11.86 -16.68 -22.39
CA LEU A 148 -13.02 -16.12 -23.08
C LEU A 148 -13.38 -14.74 -22.55
N ALA A 149 -13.32 -14.56 -21.23
CA ALA A 149 -13.64 -13.30 -20.57
C ALA A 149 -12.87 -13.15 -19.26
N GLU A 150 -12.68 -11.90 -18.85
CA GLU A 150 -12.18 -11.54 -17.53
C GLU A 150 -13.21 -10.64 -16.82
N ARG A 151 -13.25 -10.73 -15.49
CA ARG A 151 -14.04 -9.84 -14.63
C ARG A 151 -13.17 -9.37 -13.47
N TYR A 152 -13.48 -8.18 -12.97
CA TYR A 152 -12.76 -7.58 -11.85
C TYR A 152 -13.76 -7.23 -10.76
N ALA A 153 -13.43 -7.58 -9.51
CA ALA A 153 -14.29 -7.36 -8.37
C ALA A 153 -13.51 -6.87 -7.16
N GLU A 154 -14.15 -6.07 -6.34
CA GLU A 154 -13.62 -5.62 -5.07
C GLU A 154 -14.40 -6.26 -3.91
N ALA A 155 -13.68 -6.91 -3.00
CA ALA A 155 -14.27 -7.47 -1.80
C ALA A 155 -13.32 -7.32 -0.61
N ALA A 156 -13.84 -6.89 0.54
CA ALA A 156 -13.06 -6.66 1.77
C ALA A 156 -11.79 -5.81 1.55
N GLY A 157 -11.88 -4.76 0.74
CA GLY A 157 -10.76 -3.85 0.43
C GLY A 157 -9.68 -4.45 -0.48
N ARG A 158 -9.94 -5.60 -1.11
CA ARG A 158 -9.01 -6.24 -2.07
C ARG A 158 -9.62 -6.32 -3.45
N GLN A 159 -8.78 -6.18 -4.45
CA GLN A 159 -9.16 -6.34 -5.86
C GLN A 159 -8.84 -7.76 -6.34
N TYR A 160 -9.76 -8.32 -7.09
CA TYR A 160 -9.68 -9.67 -7.63
C TYR A 160 -9.91 -9.68 -9.14
N ALA A 161 -9.15 -10.52 -9.84
CA ALA A 161 -9.44 -10.89 -11.23
C ALA A 161 -10.03 -12.31 -11.28
N LEU A 162 -11.04 -12.48 -12.13
CA LEU A 162 -11.71 -13.75 -12.40
C LEU A 162 -11.59 -14.04 -13.90
N LEU A 163 -11.35 -15.28 -14.24
CA LEU A 163 -11.21 -15.75 -15.61
C LEU A 163 -12.36 -16.69 -15.95
N LEU A 164 -12.98 -16.49 -17.12
CA LEU A 164 -13.78 -17.48 -17.78
C LEU A 164 -12.93 -18.10 -18.89
N ALA A 165 -12.74 -19.41 -18.86
CA ALA A 165 -12.02 -20.14 -19.90
C ALA A 165 -12.84 -21.34 -20.38
N GLY A 166 -12.58 -21.79 -21.58
CA GLY A 166 -13.23 -22.95 -22.20
C GLY A 166 -12.22 -23.75 -23.03
N ALA A 167 -12.58 -24.95 -23.44
CA ALA A 167 -11.77 -25.75 -24.34
C ALA A 167 -11.49 -24.99 -25.65
N GLY A 168 -10.26 -25.05 -26.14
CA GLY A 168 -9.85 -24.41 -27.38
C GLY A 168 -8.38 -24.04 -27.41
N THR A 169 -7.94 -23.63 -28.59
CA THR A 169 -6.56 -23.19 -28.82
C THR A 169 -6.44 -21.69 -28.69
N GLN A 170 -5.39 -21.23 -28.04
CA GLN A 170 -4.99 -19.83 -27.92
C GLN A 170 -3.46 -19.79 -27.88
N SER A 171 -2.85 -18.77 -28.48
CA SER A 171 -1.41 -18.54 -28.32
C SER A 171 -1.08 -18.21 -26.87
N THR A 172 0.05 -18.73 -26.38
CA THR A 172 0.57 -18.36 -25.06
C THR A 172 0.84 -16.85 -25.06
N PRO A 173 0.28 -16.10 -24.09
CA PRO A 173 0.46 -14.65 -24.03
C PRO A 173 1.90 -14.30 -23.69
N GLY A 174 2.35 -13.14 -24.17
CA GLY A 174 3.57 -12.51 -23.70
C GLY A 174 3.49 -12.13 -22.22
N LEU A 175 4.62 -11.88 -21.59
CA LEU A 175 4.68 -11.53 -20.16
C LEU A 175 3.77 -10.35 -19.80
N ARG A 176 3.71 -9.33 -20.67
CA ARG A 176 2.85 -8.15 -20.48
C ARG A 176 1.37 -8.51 -20.42
N ASP A 177 0.89 -9.26 -21.41
CA ASP A 177 -0.53 -9.63 -21.50
C ASP A 177 -0.94 -10.59 -20.38
N ALA A 178 -0.06 -11.53 -20.05
CA ALA A 178 -0.26 -12.41 -18.90
C ALA A 178 -0.39 -11.61 -17.59
N PHE A 179 0.37 -10.53 -17.46
CA PHE A 179 0.35 -9.68 -16.27
C PHE A 179 -0.85 -8.73 -16.24
N LEU A 180 -1.11 -7.97 -17.30
CA LEU A 180 -2.14 -6.93 -17.35
C LEU A 180 -3.56 -7.46 -17.60
N GLY A 181 -3.69 -8.64 -18.19
CA GLY A 181 -4.94 -9.24 -18.65
C GLY A 181 -4.94 -9.47 -20.16
N MET A 182 -5.68 -10.49 -20.59
CA MET A 182 -5.67 -10.94 -21.98
C MET A 182 -6.34 -9.90 -22.90
N PRO A 183 -5.69 -9.50 -24.01
CA PRO A 183 -6.30 -8.63 -25.00
C PRO A 183 -7.66 -9.16 -25.47
N GLY A 184 -8.64 -8.27 -25.56
CA GLY A 184 -10.02 -8.63 -25.92
C GLY A 184 -10.86 -9.17 -24.76
N ALA A 185 -10.31 -10.03 -23.92
CA ALA A 185 -11.01 -10.58 -22.75
C ALA A 185 -11.03 -9.62 -21.54
N ALA A 186 -9.97 -8.82 -21.39
CA ALA A 186 -9.79 -7.87 -20.28
C ALA A 186 -10.02 -6.41 -20.67
N THR A 187 -10.01 -6.08 -21.96
CA THR A 187 -10.12 -4.69 -22.45
C THR A 187 -11.52 -4.12 -22.20
N HIS A 188 -11.58 -2.89 -21.69
CA HIS A 188 -12.83 -2.17 -21.37
C HIS A 188 -13.76 -2.86 -20.35
N VAL A 189 -13.23 -3.80 -19.55
CA VAL A 189 -14.02 -4.48 -18.50
C VAL A 189 -14.18 -3.55 -17.29
N PRO A 190 -15.40 -3.36 -16.77
CA PRO A 190 -15.62 -2.55 -15.56
C PRO A 190 -14.77 -3.03 -14.37
N GLY A 191 -14.16 -2.08 -13.64
CA GLY A 191 -13.32 -2.36 -12.47
C GLY A 191 -11.86 -2.68 -12.80
N ARG A 192 -11.49 -2.89 -14.08
CA ARG A 192 -10.10 -3.18 -14.49
C ARG A 192 -9.14 -2.07 -14.10
N GLU A 193 -9.51 -0.81 -14.31
CA GLU A 193 -8.68 0.32 -13.92
C GLU A 193 -8.38 0.32 -12.42
N ARG A 194 -9.38 0.10 -11.57
CA ARG A 194 -9.20 -0.01 -10.10
C ARG A 194 -8.28 -1.18 -9.75
N TYR A 195 -8.44 -2.31 -10.40
CA TYR A 195 -7.59 -3.47 -10.23
C TYR A 195 -6.12 -3.15 -10.59
N LEU A 196 -5.87 -2.50 -11.72
CA LEU A 196 -4.52 -2.11 -12.16
C LEU A 196 -3.90 -1.07 -11.21
N ARG A 197 -4.65 -0.08 -10.74
CA ARG A 197 -4.18 0.89 -9.74
C ARG A 197 -3.79 0.21 -8.42
N ALA A 198 -4.59 -0.73 -7.94
CA ALA A 198 -4.27 -1.49 -6.73
C ALA A 198 -3.05 -2.41 -6.93
N MET A 199 -2.89 -3.01 -8.11
CA MET A 199 -1.68 -3.75 -8.47
C MET A 199 -0.45 -2.85 -8.46
N ARG A 200 -0.53 -1.64 -9.04
CA ARG A 200 0.57 -0.66 -9.04
C ARG A 200 1.00 -0.33 -7.61
N GLN A 201 0.06 0.04 -6.73
CA GLN A 201 0.34 0.34 -5.32
C GLN A 201 1.02 -0.84 -4.60
N LYS A 202 0.52 -2.07 -4.83
CA LYS A 202 1.15 -3.27 -4.27
C LYS A 202 2.59 -3.44 -4.76
N ARG A 203 2.84 -3.25 -6.06
CA ARG A 203 4.18 -3.36 -6.67
C ARG A 203 5.13 -2.28 -6.14
N MET A 204 4.65 -1.08 -5.94
CA MET A 204 5.43 0.01 -5.32
C MET A 204 5.88 -0.37 -3.90
N GLY A 205 4.98 -0.89 -3.08
CA GLY A 205 5.33 -1.40 -1.73
C GLY A 205 6.31 -2.59 -1.76
N GLU A 206 6.22 -3.46 -2.77
CA GLU A 206 7.18 -4.55 -2.97
C GLU A 206 8.55 -4.01 -3.42
N MET A 207 8.59 -2.97 -4.26
CA MET A 207 9.82 -2.31 -4.73
C MET A 207 10.59 -1.72 -3.55
N GLN A 208 9.92 -0.97 -2.68
CA GLN A 208 10.50 -0.43 -1.46
C GLN A 208 11.14 -1.53 -0.59
N LYS A 209 10.41 -2.63 -0.35
CA LYS A 209 10.93 -3.76 0.45
C LYS A 209 12.08 -4.51 -0.24
N ALA A 210 12.10 -4.54 -1.56
CA ALA A 210 13.14 -5.25 -2.33
C ALA A 210 14.45 -4.46 -2.38
N SER A 211 14.40 -3.13 -2.37
CA SER A 211 15.58 -2.25 -2.34
C SER A 211 16.44 -2.46 -1.09
N LEU A 212 15.81 -2.86 0.03
CA LEU A 212 16.50 -3.17 1.28
C LEU A 212 17.29 -4.49 1.25
N ARG A 213 17.09 -5.33 0.23
CA ARG A 213 17.73 -6.64 0.11
C ARG A 213 18.88 -6.57 -0.89
N HIS A 214 20.08 -6.29 -0.43
CA HIS A 214 21.33 -6.23 -1.22
C HIS A 214 21.78 -7.58 -1.79
N SER A 215 20.87 -8.38 -2.33
CA SER A 215 21.19 -9.67 -2.97
C SER A 215 20.92 -9.63 -4.47
N SER A 216 21.63 -10.45 -5.25
CA SER A 216 21.37 -10.56 -6.69
C SER A 216 19.90 -10.88 -7.00
N ARG A 217 19.25 -11.75 -6.23
CA ARG A 217 17.82 -12.03 -6.35
C ARG A 217 16.94 -10.81 -6.05
N GLY A 218 17.39 -9.91 -5.15
CA GLY A 218 16.70 -8.65 -4.87
C GLY A 218 16.74 -7.70 -6.06
N LEU A 219 17.89 -7.59 -6.72
CA LEU A 219 18.08 -6.74 -7.90
C LEU A 219 17.28 -7.24 -9.10
N ASP A 220 17.28 -8.56 -9.38
CA ASP A 220 16.46 -9.15 -10.46
C ASP A 220 14.98 -8.90 -10.21
N ARG A 221 14.54 -9.07 -8.96
CA ARG A 221 13.14 -8.81 -8.56
C ARG A 221 12.76 -7.34 -8.71
N LEU A 222 13.67 -6.40 -8.41
CA LEU A 222 13.45 -4.97 -8.62
C LEU A 222 13.23 -4.65 -10.10
N ALA A 223 14.04 -5.22 -11.00
CA ALA A 223 13.90 -5.02 -12.45
C ALA A 223 12.52 -5.52 -12.96
N ASP A 224 12.07 -6.69 -12.47
CA ASP A 224 10.74 -7.20 -12.82
C ASP A 224 9.61 -6.29 -12.32
N ILE A 225 9.68 -5.85 -11.07
CA ILE A 225 8.65 -4.99 -10.47
C ILE A 225 8.60 -3.64 -11.21
N ARG A 226 9.75 -3.06 -11.58
CA ARG A 226 9.81 -1.81 -12.37
C ARG A 226 9.08 -1.98 -13.69
N ARG A 227 9.45 -3.01 -14.45
CA ARG A 227 8.81 -3.33 -15.73
C ARG A 227 7.30 -3.51 -15.60
N GLU A 228 6.85 -4.21 -14.54
CA GLU A 228 5.43 -4.41 -14.25
C GLU A 228 4.71 -3.09 -13.93
N THR A 229 5.33 -2.18 -13.16
CA THR A 229 4.77 -0.86 -12.85
C THR A 229 4.71 0.06 -14.08
N ASP A 230 5.72 -0.01 -14.96
CA ASP A 230 5.74 0.75 -16.21
C ASP A 230 4.63 0.26 -17.16
N TRP A 231 4.43 -1.05 -17.30
CA TRP A 231 3.31 -1.60 -18.08
C TRP A 231 1.95 -1.14 -17.57
N ILE A 232 1.76 -1.09 -16.24
CA ILE A 232 0.50 -0.58 -15.66
C ILE A 232 0.33 0.90 -15.97
N ALA A 233 1.39 1.70 -15.85
CA ALA A 233 1.33 3.13 -16.11
C ALA A 233 1.00 3.44 -17.58
N GLU A 234 1.60 2.70 -18.52
CA GLU A 234 1.27 2.79 -19.95
C GLU A 234 -0.19 2.40 -20.22
N GLU A 235 -0.66 1.31 -19.61
CA GLU A 235 -2.04 0.81 -19.78
C GLU A 235 -3.09 1.76 -19.20
N LEU A 236 -2.73 2.50 -18.13
CA LEU A 236 -3.55 3.54 -17.52
C LEU A 236 -3.39 4.91 -18.18
N GLU A 237 -2.57 5.01 -19.23
CA GLU A 237 -2.25 6.27 -19.93
C GLU A 237 -1.79 7.39 -18.97
N MET A 238 -0.99 7.04 -17.95
CA MET A 238 -0.49 7.97 -16.95
C MET A 238 0.48 8.98 -17.57
N LYS A 239 0.35 10.25 -17.15
CA LYS A 239 1.15 11.35 -17.69
C LYS A 239 2.56 11.34 -17.11
N GLN A 240 3.56 11.51 -17.97
CA GLN A 240 4.93 11.80 -17.53
C GLN A 240 4.99 13.21 -16.94
N ILE A 241 5.81 13.39 -15.92
CA ILE A 241 6.04 14.71 -15.31
C ILE A 241 7.52 15.10 -15.35
N ASN A 242 7.76 16.41 -15.23
CA ASN A 242 9.10 16.97 -15.03
C ASN A 242 9.27 17.46 -13.58
N VAL A 243 10.50 17.83 -13.25
CA VAL A 243 10.84 18.34 -11.90
C VAL A 243 10.07 19.61 -11.54
N GLY A 244 9.78 20.50 -12.51
CA GLY A 244 8.99 21.70 -12.26
C GLY A 244 7.55 21.39 -11.85
N GLU A 245 6.92 20.36 -12.46
CA GLU A 245 5.61 19.88 -12.05
C GLU A 245 5.65 19.20 -10.68
N LEU A 246 6.75 18.48 -10.36
CA LEU A 246 6.97 17.93 -9.01
C LEU A 246 7.10 19.05 -7.97
N VAL A 247 7.85 20.10 -8.26
CA VAL A 247 7.98 21.30 -7.39
C VAL A 247 6.61 21.94 -7.15
N SER A 248 5.81 22.12 -8.20
CA SER A 248 4.45 22.65 -8.10
C SER A 248 3.52 21.76 -7.26
N LEU A 249 3.70 20.44 -7.33
CA LEU A 249 2.94 19.49 -6.52
C LEU A 249 3.28 19.62 -5.02
N ILE A 250 4.57 19.80 -4.71
CA ILE A 250 5.05 20.04 -3.33
C ILE A 250 4.53 21.41 -2.84
N ASP A 251 4.61 22.44 -3.66
CA ASP A 251 4.14 23.79 -3.36
C ASP A 251 2.63 23.84 -3.03
N THR A 252 1.84 23.00 -3.71
CA THR A 252 0.40 22.86 -3.42
C THR A 252 0.14 22.26 -2.03
N LEU A 253 0.98 21.35 -1.56
CA LEU A 253 0.83 20.68 -0.26
C LEU A 253 1.45 21.49 0.88
N ALA A 254 2.59 22.15 0.60
CA ALA A 254 3.36 22.95 1.55
C ALA A 254 3.91 24.16 0.82
N PRO A 255 3.16 25.28 0.72
CA PRO A 255 3.53 26.44 -0.07
C PRO A 255 4.89 27.01 0.33
N PHE A 256 5.82 27.12 -0.63
CA PHE A 256 7.18 27.59 -0.36
C PHE A 256 7.20 29.04 0.16
N GLU A 257 6.20 29.85 -0.17
CA GLU A 257 6.05 31.20 0.34
C GLU A 257 5.83 31.28 1.87
N THR A 258 5.43 30.17 2.49
CA THR A 258 5.24 30.10 3.95
C THR A 258 6.51 29.77 4.71
N ALA A 259 7.61 29.45 4.02
CA ALA A 259 8.90 29.22 4.66
C ALA A 259 9.40 30.46 5.40
N GLU A 260 10.25 30.24 6.40
CA GLU A 260 10.93 31.34 7.10
C GLU A 260 11.89 32.05 6.13
N GLU A 261 12.07 33.36 6.31
CA GLU A 261 12.93 34.19 5.44
C GLU A 261 14.40 33.73 5.38
N TRP A 262 14.88 33.09 6.44
CA TRP A 262 16.24 32.59 6.53
C TRP A 262 16.40 31.19 5.94
N ASP A 263 15.30 30.51 5.57
CA ASP A 263 15.29 29.13 5.10
C ASP A 263 15.64 29.02 3.62
N ASN A 264 16.07 27.84 3.17
CA ASN A 264 16.42 27.57 1.78
C ASN A 264 15.61 26.38 1.26
N VAL A 265 14.40 26.64 0.77
CA VAL A 265 13.45 25.63 0.30
C VAL A 265 13.26 25.67 -1.22
N GLY A 266 12.65 24.66 -1.79
CA GLY A 266 12.37 24.53 -3.21
C GLY A 266 13.43 23.75 -3.97
N LEU A 267 13.59 24.01 -5.28
CA LEU A 267 14.57 23.35 -6.13
C LEU A 267 15.98 23.86 -5.85
N LEU A 268 16.80 23.07 -5.16
CA LEU A 268 18.14 23.48 -4.75
C LEU A 268 19.25 23.01 -5.71
N LEU A 269 19.05 21.86 -6.39
CA LEU A 269 20.01 21.32 -7.36
C LEU A 269 19.26 20.60 -8.47
N GLY A 270 19.64 20.83 -9.72
CA GLY A 270 19.11 20.14 -10.89
C GLY A 270 18.36 21.03 -11.85
N SER A 271 17.55 20.45 -12.73
CA SER A 271 16.80 21.16 -13.78
C SER A 271 15.31 20.93 -13.66
N ALA A 272 14.54 22.01 -13.61
CA ALA A 272 13.08 21.96 -13.62
C ALA A 272 12.50 21.23 -14.87
N LYS A 273 13.25 21.13 -15.95
CA LYS A 273 12.85 20.46 -17.20
C LYS A 273 13.17 18.97 -17.22
N ALA A 274 13.94 18.47 -16.25
CA ALA A 274 14.30 17.04 -16.20
C ALA A 274 13.06 16.19 -15.95
N SER A 275 12.92 15.09 -16.68
CA SER A 275 11.83 14.12 -16.44
C SER A 275 12.06 13.40 -15.11
N VAL A 276 10.99 13.14 -14.40
CA VAL A 276 11.02 12.42 -13.13
C VAL A 276 9.90 11.38 -13.07
N SER A 277 10.25 10.18 -12.67
CA SER A 277 9.30 9.06 -12.48
C SER A 277 9.47 8.35 -11.13
N ARG A 278 10.59 8.57 -10.46
CA ARG A 278 10.88 8.02 -9.13
C ARG A 278 11.54 9.07 -8.25
N VAL A 279 11.03 9.22 -7.04
CA VAL A 279 11.43 10.25 -6.07
C VAL A 279 11.66 9.58 -4.72
N LEU A 280 12.79 9.87 -4.09
CA LEU A 280 13.08 9.45 -2.71
C LEU A 280 12.77 10.60 -1.75
N ILE A 281 11.97 10.34 -0.74
CA ILE A 281 11.68 11.27 0.35
C ILE A 281 12.57 10.92 1.53
N ALA A 282 13.30 11.88 2.06
CA ALA A 282 14.24 11.69 3.16
C ALA A 282 14.17 12.86 4.15
N LEU A 283 14.67 12.66 5.36
CA LEU A 283 14.84 13.77 6.31
C LEU A 283 16.08 14.57 5.92
N ASP A 284 17.20 13.89 5.75
CA ASP A 284 18.50 14.46 5.40
C ASP A 284 19.03 13.90 4.08
N VAL A 285 19.85 14.69 3.37
CA VAL A 285 20.65 14.18 2.25
C VAL A 285 22.01 13.71 2.77
N THR A 286 22.20 12.39 2.77
CA THR A 286 23.45 11.72 3.15
C THR A 286 24.02 10.90 2.00
N ALA A 287 25.25 10.41 2.12
CA ALA A 287 25.84 9.50 1.14
C ALA A 287 25.03 8.19 1.04
N ALA A 288 24.49 7.71 2.16
CA ALA A 288 23.66 6.51 2.21
C ALA A 288 22.30 6.73 1.51
N VAL A 289 21.65 7.87 1.73
CA VAL A 289 20.41 8.28 1.04
C VAL A 289 20.65 8.43 -0.47
N LEU A 290 21.78 9.00 -0.87
CA LEU A 290 22.15 9.12 -2.29
C LEU A 290 22.38 7.76 -2.94
N GLU A 291 22.99 6.82 -2.23
CA GLU A 291 23.18 5.45 -2.71
C GLU A 291 21.84 4.72 -2.84
N GLU A 292 20.94 4.85 -1.86
CA GLU A 292 19.58 4.31 -1.92
C GLU A 292 18.81 4.89 -3.10
N ALA A 293 18.86 6.21 -3.32
CA ALA A 293 18.24 6.86 -4.48
C ALA A 293 18.76 6.28 -5.81
N THR A 294 20.07 5.99 -5.88
CA THR A 294 20.68 5.37 -7.05
C THR A 294 20.19 3.95 -7.27
N GLN A 295 20.11 3.14 -6.23
CA GLN A 295 19.61 1.75 -6.29
C GLN A 295 18.13 1.69 -6.70
N LEU A 296 17.32 2.64 -6.23
CA LEU A 296 15.92 2.81 -6.61
C LEU A 296 15.77 3.49 -7.98
N GLU A 297 16.88 3.92 -8.61
CA GLU A 297 16.89 4.72 -9.85
C GLU A 297 15.99 5.96 -9.73
N CYS A 298 16.02 6.64 -8.60
CA CYS A 298 15.34 7.90 -8.40
C CYS A 298 16.03 9.03 -9.15
N GLN A 299 15.27 9.87 -9.82
CA GLN A 299 15.76 11.07 -10.49
C GLN A 299 15.77 12.30 -9.58
N ALA A 300 15.06 12.20 -8.44
CA ALA A 300 15.00 13.29 -7.47
C ALA A 300 15.01 12.75 -6.03
N ILE A 301 15.61 13.54 -5.14
CA ILE A 301 15.48 13.43 -3.68
C ILE A 301 14.71 14.67 -3.22
N VAL A 302 13.65 14.46 -2.45
CA VAL A 302 12.97 15.52 -1.70
C VAL A 302 13.33 15.33 -0.23
N SER A 303 14.07 16.28 0.35
CA SER A 303 14.39 16.21 1.77
C SER A 303 13.62 17.24 2.57
N HIS A 304 13.45 16.96 3.88
CA HIS A 304 13.02 17.96 4.82
C HIS A 304 14.11 18.99 5.04
N HIS A 305 15.27 18.59 5.53
CA HIS A 305 16.40 19.48 5.70
C HIS A 305 17.07 19.82 4.37
N PRO A 306 17.24 21.11 4.04
CA PRO A 306 18.03 21.52 2.90
C PRO A 306 19.51 21.21 3.13
N PHE A 307 20.14 20.39 2.30
CA PHE A 307 21.57 20.13 2.44
C PHE A 307 22.42 21.37 2.11
N LEU A 308 21.88 22.29 1.31
CA LEU A 308 22.43 23.62 1.05
C LEU A 308 21.72 24.64 1.95
N PHE A 309 21.98 24.58 3.24
CA PHE A 309 21.38 25.53 4.19
C PHE A 309 21.94 26.95 4.02
N HIS A 310 23.22 27.07 3.73
CA HIS A 310 23.92 28.31 3.48
C HIS A 310 24.41 28.41 2.04
N ALA A 311 24.59 29.64 1.55
CA ALA A 311 25.11 29.87 0.21
C ALA A 311 26.51 29.25 0.04
N ALA A 312 26.67 28.35 -0.93
CA ALA A 312 27.94 27.71 -1.22
C ALA A 312 28.93 28.73 -1.83
N ARG A 313 30.09 28.91 -1.20
CA ARG A 313 31.18 29.75 -1.75
C ARG A 313 32.08 29.00 -2.71
N ARG A 314 32.14 27.69 -2.62
CA ARG A 314 32.91 26.77 -3.47
C ARG A 314 32.24 25.40 -3.44
N ILE A 315 32.41 24.67 -4.52
CA ILE A 315 31.92 23.30 -4.67
C ILE A 315 33.11 22.42 -4.98
N THR A 316 33.56 21.69 -3.98
CA THR A 316 34.71 20.77 -4.05
C THR A 316 34.40 19.50 -3.29
N ASP A 317 35.17 18.45 -3.51
CA ASP A 317 35.06 17.18 -2.79
C ASP A 317 35.78 17.19 -1.43
N SER A 318 36.30 18.34 -1.00
CA SER A 318 37.06 18.50 0.24
C SER A 318 36.15 18.68 1.49
N ASP A 319 34.87 18.91 1.29
CA ASP A 319 33.87 19.01 2.35
C ASP A 319 32.61 18.18 1.98
N ARG A 320 31.78 17.89 2.99
CA ARG A 320 30.59 17.02 2.84
C ARG A 320 29.60 17.58 1.82
N GLU A 321 29.28 18.85 1.91
CA GLU A 321 28.25 19.47 1.05
C GLU A 321 28.71 19.49 -0.40
N GLY A 322 29.93 19.93 -0.66
CA GLY A 322 30.50 19.96 -2.00
C GLY A 322 30.64 18.58 -2.63
N ALA A 323 31.06 17.57 -1.83
CA ALA A 323 31.15 16.19 -2.30
C ALA A 323 29.76 15.63 -2.71
N LEU A 324 28.73 15.85 -1.88
CA LEU A 324 27.36 15.44 -2.19
C LEU A 324 26.80 16.15 -3.45
N MET A 325 27.03 17.47 -3.58
CA MET A 325 26.61 18.24 -4.77
C MET A 325 27.23 17.66 -6.04
N LEU A 326 28.52 17.42 -6.04
CA LEU A 326 29.25 16.87 -7.17
C LEU A 326 28.73 15.48 -7.54
N GLU A 327 28.49 14.66 -6.54
CA GLU A 327 28.03 13.28 -6.76
C GLU A 327 26.58 13.24 -7.27
N MET A 328 25.69 14.04 -6.69
CA MET A 328 24.31 14.17 -7.18
C MET A 328 24.28 14.69 -8.63
N ALA A 329 25.09 15.71 -8.94
CA ALA A 329 25.20 16.23 -10.31
C ALA A 329 25.73 15.18 -11.31
N ARG A 330 26.73 14.37 -10.92
CA ARG A 330 27.27 13.27 -11.74
C ARG A 330 26.23 12.20 -12.02
N ARG A 331 25.40 11.87 -11.03
CA ARG A 331 24.32 10.87 -11.14
C ARG A 331 23.05 11.42 -11.77
N GLY A 332 22.98 12.71 -12.04
CA GLY A 332 21.79 13.37 -12.59
C GLY A 332 20.61 13.40 -11.62
N ILE A 333 20.88 13.35 -10.30
CA ILE A 333 19.86 13.38 -9.26
C ILE A 333 19.56 14.82 -8.85
N THR A 334 18.31 15.20 -8.95
CA THR A 334 17.78 16.51 -8.53
C THR A 334 17.52 16.55 -7.03
N HIS A 335 17.72 17.69 -6.38
CA HIS A 335 17.37 17.92 -4.99
C HIS A 335 16.36 19.04 -4.82
N ILE A 336 15.31 18.75 -4.04
CA ILE A 336 14.26 19.68 -3.62
C ILE A 336 14.18 19.61 -2.10
N ALA A 337 14.06 20.76 -1.43
CA ALA A 337 13.85 20.81 0.02
C ALA A 337 12.46 21.37 0.36
N ALA A 338 11.80 20.78 1.36
CA ALA A 338 10.57 21.25 1.96
C ALA A 338 10.74 21.21 3.49
N HIS A 339 11.13 22.32 4.07
CA HIS A 339 11.57 22.45 5.45
C HIS A 339 10.52 23.21 6.28
N THR A 340 10.79 24.46 6.67
CA THR A 340 9.85 25.22 7.52
C THR A 340 8.48 25.44 6.89
N ASN A 341 8.34 25.47 5.58
CA ASN A 341 7.06 25.44 4.90
C ASN A 341 6.27 24.14 5.17
N LEU A 342 6.94 22.98 5.23
CA LEU A 342 6.32 21.70 5.54
C LEU A 342 5.98 21.57 7.02
N ASP A 343 6.81 22.14 7.93
CA ASP A 343 6.49 22.22 9.36
C ASP A 343 5.18 22.94 9.63
N LYS A 344 4.95 24.03 8.89
CA LYS A 344 3.76 24.87 9.03
C LYS A 344 2.52 24.34 8.29
N ALA A 345 2.74 23.51 7.25
CA ALA A 345 1.66 23.05 6.38
C ALA A 345 0.62 22.20 7.13
N PRO A 346 -0.68 22.34 6.81
CA PRO A 346 -1.69 21.39 7.23
C PRO A 346 -1.37 19.97 6.69
N GLY A 347 -1.39 18.97 7.57
CA GLY A 347 -0.96 17.61 7.23
C GLY A 347 0.55 17.43 7.08
N GLY A 348 1.35 18.44 7.41
CA GLY A 348 2.81 18.42 7.39
C GLY A 348 3.43 17.75 8.62
N MET A 349 4.67 18.17 8.98
CA MET A 349 5.50 17.48 9.98
C MET A 349 4.79 17.37 11.34
N ASN A 350 4.23 18.46 11.86
CA ASN A 350 3.64 18.49 13.20
C ASN A 350 2.27 17.79 13.29
N ASP A 351 1.48 17.81 12.23
CA ASP A 351 0.26 17.00 12.16
C ASP A 351 0.59 15.50 12.06
N ALA A 352 1.63 15.14 11.32
CA ALA A 352 2.11 13.76 11.20
C ALA A 352 2.66 13.23 12.53
N LEU A 353 3.37 14.07 13.31
CA LEU A 353 3.84 13.74 14.65
C LEU A 353 2.68 13.37 15.58
N LEU A 354 1.62 14.18 15.62
CA LEU A 354 0.42 13.86 16.40
C LEU A 354 -0.30 12.60 15.89
N ALA A 355 -0.42 12.45 14.58
CA ALA A 355 -1.04 11.27 13.98
C ALA A 355 -0.27 9.97 14.32
N ALA A 356 1.06 10.01 14.39
CA ALA A 356 1.89 8.88 14.83
C ALA A 356 1.58 8.47 16.29
N LEU A 357 1.10 9.39 17.10
CA LEU A 357 0.63 9.15 18.46
C LEU A 357 -0.85 8.78 18.56
N ASP A 358 -1.54 8.53 17.43
CA ASP A 358 -3.01 8.38 17.33
C ASP A 358 -3.77 9.56 17.94
N LEU A 359 -3.27 10.77 17.78
CA LEU A 359 -3.87 12.02 18.22
C LEU A 359 -4.23 12.89 17.02
N GLN A 360 -5.22 13.75 17.21
CA GLN A 360 -5.56 14.79 16.26
C GLN A 360 -5.47 16.14 16.98
N GLY A 361 -4.71 17.04 16.39
CA GLY A 361 -4.52 18.38 16.92
C GLY A 361 -5.07 19.45 15.98
N ARG A 362 -5.01 20.69 16.45
CA ARG A 362 -5.26 21.92 15.69
C ARG A 362 -4.22 22.94 16.04
N GLY A 363 -3.95 23.85 15.13
CA GLY A 363 -2.98 24.92 15.34
C GLY A 363 -2.56 25.51 14.00
N GLU A 364 -1.76 26.54 14.06
CA GLU A 364 -1.20 27.27 12.93
C GLU A 364 0.32 27.39 13.10
N GLY A 365 1.03 27.64 12.00
CA GLY A 365 2.48 27.74 12.04
C GLY A 365 3.11 26.42 12.46
N PHE A 366 4.12 26.49 13.31
CA PHE A 366 4.85 25.33 13.79
C PHE A 366 4.12 24.49 14.86
N LEU A 367 3.13 25.08 15.53
CA LEU A 367 2.52 24.50 16.72
C LEU A 367 1.27 23.70 16.36
N ARG A 368 1.14 22.53 17.00
CA ARG A 368 -0.14 21.78 17.07
C ARG A 368 -0.46 21.45 18.52
N VAL A 369 -1.74 21.54 18.87
CA VAL A 369 -2.26 21.19 20.21
C VAL A 369 -3.37 20.17 20.06
N ALA A 370 -3.23 19.04 20.78
CA ALA A 370 -4.19 17.94 20.83
C ALA A 370 -4.77 17.77 22.23
N VAL A 371 -6.08 17.54 22.33
CA VAL A 371 -6.72 17.14 23.58
C VAL A 371 -6.45 15.66 23.85
N LEU A 372 -6.04 15.36 25.05
CA LEU A 372 -5.72 14.00 25.48
C LEU A 372 -6.95 13.26 26.03
N PRO A 373 -6.95 11.91 26.01
CA PRO A 373 -8.00 11.12 26.66
C PRO A 373 -8.11 11.44 28.15
N GLU A 374 -9.35 11.46 28.66
CA GLU A 374 -9.62 11.71 30.08
C GLU A 374 -8.91 10.67 30.99
N GLY A 375 -8.32 11.14 32.07
CA GLY A 375 -7.60 10.30 33.04
C GLY A 375 -6.19 9.87 32.62
N MET A 376 -5.63 10.43 31.55
CA MET A 376 -4.25 10.14 31.13
C MET A 376 -3.25 10.80 32.09
N THR A 377 -2.19 10.07 32.47
CA THR A 377 -1.06 10.63 33.20
C THR A 377 0.11 10.94 32.27
N PHE A 378 1.02 11.80 32.72
CA PHE A 378 2.23 12.15 31.98
C PHE A 378 3.09 10.91 31.67
N GLY A 379 3.23 9.96 32.63
CA GLY A 379 3.92 8.71 32.44
C GLY A 379 3.33 7.86 31.31
N GLN A 380 2.00 7.74 31.25
CA GLN A 380 1.32 7.01 30.18
C GLN A 380 1.54 7.68 28.81
N LEU A 381 1.52 9.02 28.75
CA LEU A 381 1.83 9.77 27.53
C LEU A 381 3.28 9.54 27.10
N CYS A 382 4.23 9.56 28.05
CA CYS A 382 5.65 9.27 27.79
C CYS A 382 5.86 7.85 27.22
N GLU A 383 5.25 6.84 27.83
CA GLU A 383 5.31 5.46 27.34
C GLU A 383 4.74 5.34 25.92
N ARG A 384 3.59 5.96 25.67
CA ARG A 384 2.96 6.00 24.34
C ARG A 384 3.89 6.66 23.32
N THR A 385 4.49 7.80 23.64
CA THR A 385 5.44 8.52 22.78
C THR A 385 6.65 7.65 22.46
N ALA A 386 7.30 7.06 23.47
CA ALA A 386 8.46 6.20 23.27
C ALA A 386 8.15 5.00 22.36
N GLN A 387 7.02 4.33 22.58
CA GLN A 387 6.60 3.17 21.79
C GLN A 387 6.25 3.54 20.34
N ARG A 388 5.47 4.60 20.15
CA ARG A 388 4.97 4.99 18.82
C ARG A 388 6.06 5.57 17.94
N LEU A 389 6.94 6.40 18.50
CA LEU A 389 8.06 6.98 17.76
C LEU A 389 9.28 6.04 17.72
N GLN A 390 9.28 4.96 18.51
CA GLN A 390 10.44 4.08 18.70
C GLN A 390 11.66 4.88 19.18
N ALA A 391 11.42 5.82 20.12
CA ALA A 391 12.36 6.80 20.60
C ALA A 391 12.85 6.49 22.02
N GLU A 392 14.12 6.79 22.29
CA GLU A 392 14.62 6.98 23.65
C GLU A 392 14.27 8.42 24.07
N ILE A 393 13.37 8.57 25.03
CA ILE A 393 12.88 9.88 25.45
C ILE A 393 13.55 10.37 26.72
N ARG A 394 13.67 11.70 26.84
CA ARG A 394 13.93 12.38 28.13
C ARG A 394 12.65 13.10 28.54
N THR A 395 12.37 13.07 29.84
CA THR A 395 11.14 13.62 30.38
C THR A 395 11.42 14.60 31.51
N TYR A 396 10.67 15.67 31.55
CA TYR A 396 10.76 16.72 32.56
C TYR A 396 9.38 16.89 33.18
N GLY A 397 9.19 16.36 34.39
CA GLY A 397 7.95 16.33 35.14
C GLY A 397 7.71 15.03 35.88
N ALA A 398 6.74 15.00 36.80
CA ALA A 398 6.38 13.82 37.56
C ALA A 398 5.43 12.89 36.76
N PRO A 399 5.69 11.56 36.71
CA PRO A 399 4.94 10.64 35.87
C PRO A 399 3.46 10.51 36.24
N ASP A 400 3.11 10.70 37.51
CA ASP A 400 1.74 10.57 38.00
C ASP A 400 0.89 11.86 37.80
N THR A 401 1.49 12.91 37.21
CA THR A 401 0.77 14.18 36.97
C THR A 401 -0.30 13.95 35.90
N PRO A 402 -1.57 14.31 36.16
CA PRO A 402 -2.60 14.30 35.13
C PRO A 402 -2.28 15.29 34.00
N VAL A 403 -2.54 14.89 32.76
CA VAL A 403 -2.35 15.71 31.55
C VAL A 403 -3.64 15.74 30.73
N HIS A 404 -3.94 16.89 30.13
CA HIS A 404 -5.21 17.12 29.42
C HIS A 404 -5.00 17.54 27.97
N ALA A 405 -3.91 18.23 27.65
CA ALA A 405 -3.62 18.68 26.31
C ALA A 405 -2.11 18.69 26.02
N LEU A 406 -1.77 18.08 24.89
CA LEU A 406 -0.41 18.01 24.37
C LEU A 406 -0.18 19.06 23.31
N GLY A 407 0.78 19.97 23.55
CA GLY A 407 1.38 20.79 22.50
C GLY A 407 2.53 20.05 21.83
N CYS A 408 2.77 20.23 20.54
CA CYS A 408 3.97 19.69 19.90
C CYS A 408 4.54 20.63 18.84
N CYS A 409 5.85 20.61 18.72
CA CYS A 409 6.65 21.11 17.62
C CYS A 409 7.84 20.17 17.44
N SER A 410 7.97 19.57 16.25
CA SER A 410 9.03 18.61 15.91
C SER A 410 10.43 19.28 15.90
N GLY A 411 11.49 18.49 15.82
CA GLY A 411 12.85 18.98 15.71
C GLY A 411 13.30 19.83 16.89
N ALA A 412 13.83 21.00 16.62
CA ALA A 412 14.37 21.93 17.63
C ALA A 412 13.33 22.97 18.11
N GLY A 413 12.05 22.60 18.20
CA GLY A 413 10.93 23.50 18.48
C GLY A 413 10.63 23.77 19.95
N ALA A 414 11.59 23.54 20.89
CA ALA A 414 11.31 23.61 22.33
C ALA A 414 10.78 24.96 22.83
N GLU A 415 11.14 26.05 22.19
CA GLU A 415 10.74 27.40 22.63
C GLU A 415 9.23 27.68 22.40
N GLU A 416 8.57 26.87 21.56
CA GLU A 416 7.13 26.95 21.28
C GLU A 416 6.24 26.49 22.44
N TYR A 417 6.79 25.93 23.52
CA TYR A 417 6.01 25.48 24.67
C TYR A 417 5.14 26.58 25.27
N ARG A 418 5.60 27.85 25.30
CA ARG A 418 4.82 28.96 25.83
C ARG A 418 3.60 29.28 24.98
N ALA A 419 3.75 29.21 23.66
CA ALA A 419 2.65 29.36 22.73
C ALA A 419 1.66 28.18 22.84
N ALA A 420 2.15 26.96 23.11
CA ALA A 420 1.33 25.80 23.39
C ALA A 420 0.51 25.97 24.67
N MET A 421 1.13 26.42 25.77
CA MET A 421 0.45 26.71 27.03
C MET A 421 -0.63 27.79 26.87
N ALA A 422 -0.37 28.81 26.07
CA ALA A 422 -1.35 29.86 25.78
C ALA A 422 -2.57 29.31 25.02
N GLN A 423 -2.43 28.15 24.35
CA GLN A 423 -3.52 27.42 23.69
C GLN A 423 -4.09 26.28 24.54
N GLY A 424 -3.69 26.20 25.84
CA GLY A 424 -4.24 25.30 26.81
C GLY A 424 -3.49 23.96 26.96
N ALA A 425 -2.30 23.81 26.39
CA ALA A 425 -1.45 22.64 26.61
C ALA A 425 -0.86 22.68 28.03
N ASP A 426 -0.84 21.54 28.72
CA ASP A 426 -0.19 21.34 30.01
C ASP A 426 1.07 20.45 29.89
N CYS A 427 1.30 19.86 28.70
CA CYS A 427 2.54 19.19 28.36
C CYS A 427 2.95 19.51 26.91
N PHE A 428 4.24 19.35 26.62
CA PHE A 428 4.84 19.71 25.34
C PHE A 428 5.81 18.62 24.85
N LEU A 429 5.67 18.24 23.57
CA LEU A 429 6.53 17.26 22.89
C LEU A 429 7.38 17.98 21.83
N THR A 430 8.68 17.73 21.86
CA THR A 430 9.62 18.23 20.85
C THR A 430 10.81 17.29 20.68
N GLY A 431 11.65 17.53 19.66
CA GLY A 431 12.84 16.73 19.41
C GLY A 431 14.00 17.05 20.32
N GLU A 432 14.31 18.32 20.52
CA GLU A 432 15.48 18.80 21.27
C GLU A 432 15.12 19.87 22.27
N VAL A 433 15.65 19.76 23.50
CA VAL A 433 15.40 20.70 24.59
C VAL A 433 16.69 21.17 25.20
N ARG A 434 16.96 22.47 25.18
CA ARG A 434 18.07 23.07 25.93
C ARG A 434 17.75 23.09 27.43
N HIS A 435 18.77 22.88 28.24
CA HIS A 435 18.64 22.81 29.71
C HIS A 435 17.85 23.99 30.32
N ASN A 436 18.15 25.22 29.92
CA ASN A 436 17.47 26.41 30.41
C ASN A 436 15.98 26.42 30.00
N VAL A 437 15.64 25.95 28.77
CA VAL A 437 14.25 25.87 28.31
C VAL A 437 13.47 24.85 29.13
N ALA A 438 14.09 23.71 29.45
CA ALA A 438 13.47 22.69 30.32
C ALA A 438 13.17 23.24 31.72
N LEU A 439 14.12 24.01 32.31
CA LEU A 439 13.91 24.66 33.61
C LEU A 439 12.76 25.68 33.57
N ASP A 440 12.75 26.51 32.54
CA ASP A 440 11.70 27.51 32.36
C ASP A 440 10.33 26.88 32.17
N ALA A 441 10.22 25.85 31.35
CA ALA A 441 8.98 25.13 31.11
C ALA A 441 8.40 24.51 32.40
N LEU A 442 9.25 23.85 33.18
CA LEU A 442 8.84 23.31 34.48
C LEU A 442 8.42 24.41 35.48
N HIS A 443 9.12 25.55 35.48
CA HIS A 443 8.77 26.70 36.32
C HIS A 443 7.39 27.25 35.92
N ASP A 444 7.13 27.33 34.62
CA ASP A 444 5.87 27.81 34.05
C ASP A 444 4.72 26.76 34.22
N GLY A 445 5.03 25.55 34.70
CA GLY A 445 4.05 24.48 34.93
C GLY A 445 3.78 23.58 33.69
N CYS A 446 4.62 23.63 32.67
CA CYS A 446 4.55 22.78 31.49
C CYS A 446 5.45 21.55 31.64
N LEU A 447 4.86 20.37 31.50
CA LEU A 447 5.63 19.10 31.44
C LEU A 447 6.23 18.94 30.03
N VAL A 448 7.45 18.39 29.91
CA VAL A 448 8.12 18.31 28.61
C VAL A 448 8.59 16.90 28.31
N ILE A 449 8.39 16.48 27.07
CA ILE A 449 8.91 15.24 26.47
C ILE A 449 9.89 15.64 25.37
N GLU A 450 11.15 15.23 25.50
CA GLU A 450 12.19 15.32 24.48
C GLU A 450 12.34 13.95 23.83
N ALA A 451 11.98 13.82 22.55
CA ALA A 451 11.88 12.52 21.89
C ALA A 451 12.88 12.31 20.74
N GLY A 452 13.82 13.24 20.56
CA GLY A 452 14.83 13.22 19.50
C GLY A 452 14.35 13.92 18.21
N HIS A 453 15.29 14.62 17.58
CA HIS A 453 15.03 15.39 16.36
C HIS A 453 14.51 14.48 15.25
N PHE A 454 15.30 13.47 14.90
CA PHE A 454 14.95 12.49 13.87
C PHE A 454 13.61 11.78 14.13
N GLU A 455 13.38 11.34 15.37
CA GLU A 455 12.20 10.55 15.72
C GLU A 455 10.91 11.37 15.67
N THR A 456 10.99 12.67 15.96
CA THR A 456 9.82 13.57 15.88
C THR A 456 9.51 14.02 14.46
N GLU A 457 10.48 13.99 13.54
CA GLU A 457 10.33 14.43 12.16
C GLU A 457 10.13 13.29 11.16
N ARG A 458 10.66 12.09 11.43
CA ARG A 458 10.47 10.92 10.54
C ARG A 458 9.03 10.64 10.13
N PRO A 459 8.02 10.75 11.02
CA PRO A 459 6.61 10.56 10.62
C PRO A 459 6.16 11.50 9.51
N GLY A 460 6.71 12.72 9.47
CA GLY A 460 6.41 13.73 8.45
C GLY A 460 6.90 13.35 7.05
N CYS A 461 8.06 12.70 6.94
CA CYS A 461 8.58 12.22 5.66
C CYS A 461 7.63 11.18 5.04
N GLU A 462 7.11 10.23 5.82
CA GLU A 462 6.15 9.25 5.34
C GLU A 462 4.80 9.91 5.00
N ALA A 463 4.35 10.88 5.79
CA ALA A 463 3.13 11.65 5.51
C ALA A 463 3.25 12.44 4.20
N LEU A 464 4.39 13.10 3.96
CA LEU A 464 4.69 13.80 2.71
C LEU A 464 4.69 12.82 1.53
N ARG A 465 5.39 11.68 1.66
CA ARG A 465 5.39 10.62 0.66
C ARG A 465 3.97 10.19 0.28
N ALA A 466 3.15 9.90 1.29
CA ALA A 466 1.77 9.44 1.09
C ALA A 466 0.90 10.51 0.43
N SER A 467 1.04 11.77 0.84
CA SER A 467 0.29 12.91 0.29
C SER A 467 0.69 13.20 -1.16
N LEU A 468 1.99 13.17 -1.48
CA LEU A 468 2.50 13.35 -2.85
C LEU A 468 2.04 12.21 -3.75
N GLN A 469 2.09 10.95 -3.28
CA GLN A 469 1.62 9.82 -4.07
C GLN A 469 0.13 9.93 -4.36
N LYS A 470 -0.67 10.27 -3.36
CA LYS A 470 -2.11 10.47 -3.52
C LYS A 470 -2.42 11.57 -4.55
N ALA A 471 -1.79 12.73 -4.42
CA ALA A 471 -1.99 13.85 -5.35
C ALA A 471 -1.54 13.50 -6.79
N ALA A 472 -0.41 12.78 -6.93
CA ALA A 472 0.07 12.31 -8.22
C ALA A 472 -0.90 11.29 -8.86
N ASP A 473 -1.45 10.36 -8.07
CA ASP A 473 -2.43 9.38 -8.55
C ASP A 473 -3.75 10.05 -9.00
N GLU A 474 -4.22 11.07 -8.26
CA GLU A 474 -5.41 11.87 -8.62
C GLU A 474 -5.21 12.65 -9.93
N LEU A 475 -4.00 13.17 -10.17
CA LEU A 475 -3.62 13.87 -11.40
C LEU A 475 -3.20 12.93 -12.55
N GLN A 476 -3.21 11.62 -12.29
CA GLN A 476 -2.75 10.59 -13.22
C GLN A 476 -1.29 10.74 -13.65
N TYR A 477 -0.43 11.18 -12.75
CA TYR A 477 1.01 11.28 -12.99
C TYR A 477 1.72 9.94 -12.80
N ASN A 478 2.57 9.58 -13.78
CA ASN A 478 3.44 8.40 -13.66
C ASN A 478 4.69 8.72 -12.84
N VAL A 479 4.50 8.91 -11.54
CA VAL A 479 5.60 9.09 -10.58
C VAL A 479 5.36 8.22 -9.35
N ILE A 480 6.45 7.72 -8.78
CA ILE A 480 6.47 6.85 -7.59
C ILE A 480 7.31 7.52 -6.53
N PHE A 481 6.78 7.63 -5.32
CA PHE A 481 7.46 8.17 -4.17
C PHE A 481 7.85 7.07 -3.18
N PHE A 482 9.11 7.04 -2.77
CA PHE A 482 9.66 6.15 -1.75
C PHE A 482 10.02 6.95 -0.51
N ALA A 483 9.89 6.36 0.68
CA ALA A 483 10.49 6.91 1.89
C ALA A 483 11.88 6.27 2.09
N SER A 484 12.86 7.05 2.49
CA SER A 484 14.20 6.54 2.74
C SER A 484 14.24 5.67 3.99
N ASP A 485 14.90 4.51 3.87
CA ASP A 485 15.26 3.64 5.00
C ASP A 485 16.71 3.85 5.43
N ALA A 486 17.54 4.51 4.60
CA ALA A 486 18.93 4.87 4.88
C ALA A 486 19.08 6.18 5.67
N ASP A 487 17.96 6.85 5.95
CA ASP A 487 17.91 8.15 6.63
C ASP A 487 18.20 8.07 8.14
N ALA A 488 18.22 6.85 8.70
CA ALA A 488 18.50 6.66 10.10
C ALA A 488 19.96 6.95 10.44
N LEU A 489 20.20 7.79 11.45
CA LEU A 489 21.51 7.92 12.06
C LEU A 489 21.90 6.58 12.69
N GLU A 490 23.05 6.00 12.31
CA GLU A 490 23.63 4.87 13.03
C GLU A 490 23.96 5.30 14.46
N ARG A 491 23.05 5.04 15.39
CA ARG A 491 23.29 5.26 16.81
C ARG A 491 24.06 4.08 17.35
N GLY A 492 25.34 4.29 17.68
CA GLY A 492 26.12 3.34 18.43
C GLY A 492 25.47 3.11 19.81
N THR A 493 24.96 1.91 20.06
CA THR A 493 24.49 1.51 21.39
C THR A 493 25.71 1.31 22.27
N MET A 494 26.03 2.30 23.11
CA MET A 494 26.95 2.04 24.24
C MET A 494 26.25 1.14 25.24
N ARG A 495 26.59 -0.16 25.27
CA ARG A 495 26.24 -1.02 26.40
C ARG A 495 26.96 -0.45 27.61
N ARG A 496 26.22 0.01 28.62
CA ARG A 496 26.81 0.22 29.97
C ARG A 496 27.37 -1.13 30.44
N ALA A 497 28.66 -1.15 30.70
CA ALA A 497 29.36 -2.28 31.25
C ALA A 497 28.87 -2.57 32.68
#